data_dd632ddf818e4733cb3b4eeeaf98ea47
#
_entry.id   dd632ddf818e4733cb3b4eeeaf98ea47
#
_cell.length_a   1.000
_cell.length_b   1.000
_cell.length_c   1.000
_cell.angle_alpha   90.00
_cell.angle_beta   90.00
_cell.angle_gamma   90.00
#
_symmetry.space_group_name_H-M   'P 1'
#
loop_
_entity.id
_entity.type
_entity.pdbx_description
1 polymer ?
#
loop_
_entity_poly.entity_id
_entity_poly.type
_entity_poly.pdbx_seq_one_letter_code
_entity_poly.pdbx_strand_id
1 'polypeptide(L)'
;MKKVLCYVMFATMLCSCGGCGSRADVESGGGSIYHWKTVFAPNKAELDFMKRHDIGRLYIKMFDVVVEQNYVSGCTEVVPVATTRFQGTVPKGVEVVPVAYITLEALRAMQGSEVEYAELIVERMLAMCSYNECGEIYEIQLDCDWTASTRTTYDILCQAVKSVLFERGIDLSITVRLHQLTETPPAADRGVLMLYNTGRLKSIDTKNSILDIKDAKPYIKSVDYPIPLDYAYPTFGWGVKFVDGEFVSIVSEDEKASEEGEHIRYERPTSEDILAVKALVGEHLGKSSMGNILYHLDIEQLKHYTHGEVDKILAR
;
A
#
# COMPACT_ATOMS: atom_id res chain seq x y z
N MET A 1 -55.84 52.98 -33.75
CA MET A 1 -54.46 52.95 -33.29
C MET A 1 -54.38 52.05 -32.04
N LYS A 2 -54.07 50.74 -32.20
CA LYS A 2 -53.91 49.81 -31.07
C LYS A 2 -52.44 49.41 -31.03
N LYS A 3 -51.77 49.77 -29.93
CA LYS A 3 -50.38 49.34 -29.69
C LYS A 3 -50.38 47.90 -29.15
N VAL A 4 -49.75 47.01 -29.87
CA VAL A 4 -49.49 45.63 -29.43
C VAL A 4 -48.15 45.64 -28.67
N LEU A 5 -48.17 45.28 -27.38
CA LEU A 5 -47.01 45.15 -26.52
C LEU A 5 -46.54 43.70 -26.58
N CYS A 6 -45.35 43.50 -27.19
CA CYS A 6 -44.73 42.19 -27.28
C CYS A 6 -43.93 41.97 -25.96
N TYR A 7 -44.36 41.01 -25.14
CA TYR A 7 -43.58 40.50 -23.99
C TYR A 7 -42.57 39.48 -24.49
N VAL A 8 -41.30 39.81 -24.42
CA VAL A 8 -40.21 38.85 -24.61
C VAL A 8 -39.97 38.15 -23.25
N MET A 9 -40.37 36.91 -23.18
CA MET A 9 -40.09 36.06 -22.02
C MET A 9 -38.62 35.58 -22.11
N PHE A 10 -37.77 36.10 -21.25
CA PHE A 10 -36.39 35.63 -21.08
C PHE A 10 -36.45 34.37 -20.20
N ALA A 11 -36.32 33.19 -20.82
CA ALA A 11 -36.14 31.94 -20.12
C ALA A 11 -34.68 31.86 -19.66
N THR A 12 -34.45 32.14 -18.39
CA THR A 12 -33.16 31.84 -17.75
C THR A 12 -33.02 30.35 -17.56
N MET A 13 -32.21 29.75 -18.44
CA MET A 13 -31.77 28.37 -18.34
C MET A 13 -30.76 28.29 -17.21
N LEU A 14 -31.21 27.87 -16.04
CA LEU A 14 -30.32 27.49 -14.92
C LEU A 14 -29.57 26.23 -15.36
N CYS A 15 -28.33 26.40 -15.83
CA CYS A 15 -27.36 25.33 -15.85
C CYS A 15 -27.12 24.90 -14.40
N SER A 16 -27.78 23.83 -13.97
CA SER A 16 -27.34 23.09 -12.81
C SER A 16 -25.97 22.50 -13.13
N CYS A 17 -24.90 23.16 -12.69
CA CYS A 17 -23.61 22.52 -12.56
C CYS A 17 -23.83 21.28 -11.68
N GLY A 18 -23.74 20.09 -12.30
CA GLY A 18 -23.68 18.84 -11.59
C GLY A 18 -22.59 18.95 -10.53
N GLY A 19 -22.96 18.80 -9.28
CA GLY A 19 -22.05 18.87 -8.17
C GLY A 19 -20.91 17.90 -8.41
N CYS A 20 -19.72 18.44 -8.46
CA CYS A 20 -18.53 17.73 -8.08
C CYS A 20 -18.83 17.22 -6.67
N GLY A 21 -19.14 15.96 -6.52
CA GLY A 21 -19.29 15.34 -5.21
C GLY A 21 -17.95 15.47 -4.53
N SER A 22 -17.79 16.54 -3.72
CA SER A 22 -16.75 16.53 -2.72
C SER A 22 -16.92 15.23 -1.96
N ARG A 23 -15.85 14.43 -1.87
CA ARG A 23 -15.72 13.33 -0.93
C ARG A 23 -16.29 13.86 0.39
N ALA A 24 -17.59 13.59 0.65
CA ALA A 24 -18.14 13.84 1.96
C ALA A 24 -17.20 13.09 2.87
N ASP A 25 -16.63 13.78 3.86
CA ASP A 25 -15.79 13.18 4.87
C ASP A 25 -16.46 11.89 5.33
N VAL A 26 -16.15 10.79 4.64
CA VAL A 26 -16.32 9.49 5.21
C VAL A 26 -15.31 9.57 6.34
N GLU A 27 -15.81 9.92 7.52
CA GLU A 27 -15.11 9.69 8.76
C GLU A 27 -14.79 8.19 8.75
N SER A 28 -13.73 7.83 8.04
CA SER A 28 -13.16 6.51 8.14
C SER A 28 -12.49 6.43 9.51
N GLY A 29 -13.33 6.42 10.54
CA GLY A 29 -12.92 6.22 11.93
C GLY A 29 -12.33 4.85 12.16
N GLY A 30 -12.35 3.98 11.14
CA GLY A 30 -11.90 2.61 11.18
C GLY A 30 -10.43 2.44 10.82
N GLY A 31 -9.85 1.31 11.24
CA GLY A 31 -8.51 0.89 10.86
C GLY A 31 -8.42 0.48 9.39
N SER A 32 -7.19 0.33 8.91
CA SER A 32 -6.90 -0.19 7.58
C SER A 32 -5.97 -1.40 7.67
N ILE A 33 -6.02 -2.28 6.66
CA ILE A 33 -5.17 -3.47 6.63
C ILE A 33 -4.79 -3.83 5.20
N TYR A 34 -3.56 -4.33 5.00
CA TYR A 34 -3.14 -4.90 3.72
C TYR A 34 -3.54 -6.36 3.58
N HIS A 35 -3.89 -6.76 2.36
CA HIS A 35 -3.95 -8.15 1.94
C HIS A 35 -2.88 -8.38 0.88
N TRP A 36 -1.85 -9.17 1.22
CA TRP A 36 -0.66 -9.36 0.37
C TRP A 36 -0.51 -10.77 -0.20
N LYS A 37 -1.50 -11.64 0.03
CA LYS A 37 -1.54 -13.00 -0.49
C LYS A 37 -2.02 -13.02 -1.95
N THR A 38 -1.62 -14.02 -2.73
CA THR A 38 -2.05 -14.21 -4.13
C THR A 38 -3.43 -14.87 -4.25
N VAL A 39 -4.07 -15.22 -3.14
CA VAL A 39 -5.45 -15.70 -3.08
C VAL A 39 -6.22 -14.86 -2.07
N PHE A 40 -7.23 -14.14 -2.54
CA PHE A 40 -8.16 -13.41 -1.68
C PHE A 40 -9.31 -14.34 -1.30
N ALA A 41 -9.24 -14.90 -0.11
CA ALA A 41 -10.24 -15.80 0.46
C ALA A 41 -10.27 -15.61 1.99
N PRO A 42 -10.70 -14.44 2.48
CA PRO A 42 -10.70 -14.18 3.92
C PRO A 42 -11.59 -15.21 4.62
N ASN A 43 -11.00 -15.90 5.60
CA ASN A 43 -11.72 -16.88 6.40
C ASN A 43 -12.57 -16.19 7.48
N LYS A 44 -13.40 -16.99 8.17
CA LYS A 44 -14.29 -16.44 9.20
C LYS A 44 -13.55 -15.67 10.29
N ALA A 45 -12.38 -16.14 10.74
CA ALA A 45 -11.60 -15.48 11.79
C ALA A 45 -11.01 -14.14 11.31
N GLU A 46 -10.57 -14.06 10.05
CA GLU A 46 -10.11 -12.81 9.42
C GLU A 46 -11.28 -11.82 9.27
N LEU A 47 -12.46 -12.27 8.87
CA LEU A 47 -13.66 -11.43 8.78
C LEU A 47 -14.12 -10.93 10.16
N ASP A 48 -14.13 -11.82 11.17
CA ASP A 48 -14.47 -11.47 12.56
C ASP A 48 -13.44 -10.46 13.12
N PHE A 49 -12.14 -10.60 12.79
CA PHE A 49 -11.09 -9.65 13.14
C PHE A 49 -11.34 -8.28 12.52
N MET A 50 -11.58 -8.22 11.21
CA MET A 50 -11.87 -6.96 10.51
C MET A 50 -13.08 -6.24 11.13
N LYS A 51 -14.17 -6.98 11.39
CA LYS A 51 -15.36 -6.43 12.02
C LYS A 51 -15.09 -5.93 13.44
N ARG A 52 -14.34 -6.69 14.25
CA ARG A 52 -14.04 -6.34 15.63
C ARG A 52 -13.22 -5.06 15.78
N HIS A 53 -12.28 -4.85 14.86
CA HIS A 53 -11.35 -3.70 14.87
C HIS A 53 -11.79 -2.59 13.93
N ASP A 54 -13.06 -2.63 13.48
CA ASP A 54 -13.65 -1.61 12.60
C ASP A 54 -12.74 -1.31 11.39
N ILE A 55 -12.27 -2.38 10.71
CA ILE A 55 -11.46 -2.23 9.50
C ILE A 55 -12.37 -1.77 8.36
N GLY A 56 -12.27 -0.49 8.04
CA GLY A 56 -13.05 0.15 6.98
C GLY A 56 -12.37 0.20 5.62
N ARG A 57 -11.04 -0.09 5.56
CA ARG A 57 -10.26 -0.01 4.32
C ARG A 57 -9.32 -1.19 4.17
N LEU A 58 -9.29 -1.76 2.95
CA LEU A 58 -8.52 -2.94 2.61
C LEU A 58 -7.64 -2.67 1.39
N TYR A 59 -6.32 -2.63 1.60
CA TYR A 59 -5.33 -2.55 0.53
C TYR A 59 -5.08 -3.94 -0.02
N ILE A 60 -5.48 -4.21 -1.27
CA ILE A 60 -5.34 -5.54 -1.88
C ILE A 60 -4.29 -5.49 -2.97
N LYS A 61 -3.20 -6.26 -2.81
CA LYS A 61 -2.25 -6.47 -3.90
C LYS A 61 -2.95 -7.19 -5.04
N MET A 62 -3.07 -6.53 -6.20
CA MET A 62 -3.73 -7.09 -7.37
C MET A 62 -2.77 -7.95 -8.20
N PHE A 63 -1.56 -7.46 -8.42
CA PHE A 63 -0.52 -8.17 -9.17
C PHE A 63 0.85 -7.53 -8.93
N ASP A 64 1.89 -8.27 -9.33
CA ASP A 64 3.25 -7.75 -9.42
C ASP A 64 3.56 -7.41 -10.87
N VAL A 65 4.27 -6.31 -11.12
CA VAL A 65 4.77 -5.92 -12.44
C VAL A 65 6.25 -6.23 -12.50
N VAL A 66 6.62 -7.16 -13.37
CA VAL A 66 7.97 -7.69 -13.48
C VAL A 66 8.45 -7.67 -14.93
N VAL A 67 9.73 -7.96 -15.13
CA VAL A 67 10.29 -8.25 -16.47
C VAL A 67 10.38 -9.76 -16.65
N GLU A 68 9.79 -10.27 -17.73
CA GLU A 68 9.93 -11.66 -18.14
C GLU A 68 10.53 -11.78 -19.53
N GLN A 69 11.25 -12.87 -19.78
CA GLN A 69 11.74 -13.15 -21.11
C GLN A 69 10.65 -13.87 -21.91
N ASN A 70 10.25 -13.28 -23.02
CA ASN A 70 9.38 -13.93 -23.98
C ASN A 70 10.21 -14.93 -24.81
N TYR A 71 10.05 -16.22 -24.54
CA TYR A 71 10.82 -17.29 -25.20
C TYR A 71 10.50 -17.45 -26.70
N VAL A 72 9.39 -16.87 -27.17
CA VAL A 72 9.02 -16.93 -28.60
C VAL A 72 9.67 -15.80 -29.39
N SER A 73 9.63 -14.58 -28.86
CA SER A 73 10.25 -13.40 -29.51
C SER A 73 11.72 -13.21 -29.16
N GLY A 74 12.18 -13.82 -28.05
CA GLY A 74 13.51 -13.59 -27.49
C GLY A 74 13.67 -12.24 -26.82
N CYS A 75 12.62 -11.41 -26.76
CA CYS A 75 12.63 -10.11 -26.12
C CYS A 75 12.22 -10.18 -24.65
N THR A 76 12.66 -9.21 -23.88
CA THR A 76 12.14 -8.99 -22.51
C THR A 76 10.91 -8.11 -22.57
N GLU A 77 9.89 -8.45 -21.80
CA GLU A 77 8.62 -7.76 -21.73
C GLU A 77 8.28 -7.42 -20.27
N VAL A 78 7.67 -6.26 -20.06
CA VAL A 78 7.10 -5.90 -18.75
C VAL A 78 5.69 -6.50 -18.67
N VAL A 79 5.48 -7.39 -17.72
CA VAL A 79 4.24 -8.17 -17.61
C VAL A 79 3.71 -8.20 -16.17
N PRO A 80 2.39 -8.31 -16.01
CA PRO A 80 1.78 -8.55 -14.71
C PRO A 80 1.84 -10.03 -14.36
N VAL A 81 2.40 -10.36 -13.19
CA VAL A 81 2.46 -11.72 -12.63
C VAL A 81 1.84 -11.77 -11.24
N ALA A 82 1.83 -12.94 -10.61
CA ALA A 82 1.31 -13.15 -9.26
C ALA A 82 -0.06 -12.47 -9.04
N THR A 83 -0.92 -12.51 -10.07
CA THR A 83 -2.25 -11.92 -10.06
C THR A 83 -3.10 -12.54 -8.96
N THR A 84 -3.65 -11.71 -8.09
CA THR A 84 -4.50 -12.17 -7.00
C THR A 84 -5.79 -12.78 -7.53
N ARG A 85 -6.04 -14.01 -7.11
CA ARG A 85 -7.27 -14.77 -7.42
C ARG A 85 -8.28 -14.56 -6.30
N PHE A 86 -9.43 -14.00 -6.63
CA PHE A 86 -10.52 -13.84 -5.70
C PHE A 86 -11.31 -15.15 -5.62
N GLN A 87 -11.31 -15.76 -4.43
CA GLN A 87 -12.12 -16.94 -4.08
C GLN A 87 -13.14 -16.60 -2.98
N GLY A 88 -13.07 -15.40 -2.43
CA GLY A 88 -14.00 -14.81 -1.48
C GLY A 88 -14.47 -13.45 -1.98
N THR A 89 -15.50 -12.91 -1.34
CA THR A 89 -16.05 -11.58 -1.63
C THR A 89 -15.49 -10.53 -0.67
N VAL A 90 -15.35 -9.31 -1.13
CA VAL A 90 -15.01 -8.17 -0.27
C VAL A 90 -16.16 -7.93 0.71
N PRO A 91 -15.89 -7.74 2.01
CA PRO A 91 -16.93 -7.43 2.98
C PRO A 91 -17.67 -6.13 2.64
N LYS A 92 -18.99 -6.13 2.80
CA LYS A 92 -19.80 -4.94 2.53
C LYS A 92 -19.40 -3.77 3.43
N GLY A 93 -19.27 -2.58 2.83
CA GLY A 93 -18.92 -1.36 3.56
C GLY A 93 -17.41 -1.19 3.78
N VAL A 94 -16.58 -2.10 3.26
CA VAL A 94 -15.12 -1.96 3.27
C VAL A 94 -14.68 -1.36 1.94
N GLU A 95 -13.97 -0.24 2.00
CA GLU A 95 -13.33 0.40 0.85
C GLU A 95 -12.14 -0.44 0.39
N VAL A 96 -12.02 -0.69 -0.90
CA VAL A 96 -10.86 -1.38 -1.48
C VAL A 96 -9.93 -0.38 -2.12
N VAL A 97 -8.64 -0.46 -1.77
CA VAL A 97 -7.54 0.21 -2.46
C VAL A 97 -6.74 -0.86 -3.21
N PRO A 98 -6.88 -0.96 -4.53
CA PRO A 98 -6.07 -1.90 -5.31
C PRO A 98 -4.62 -1.44 -5.37
N VAL A 99 -3.69 -2.39 -5.19
CA VAL A 99 -2.24 -2.13 -5.15
C VAL A 99 -1.55 -2.90 -6.26
N ALA A 100 -0.68 -2.23 -7.04
CA ALA A 100 0.26 -2.86 -7.96
C ALA A 100 1.68 -2.74 -7.39
N TYR A 101 2.36 -3.88 -7.22
CA TYR A 101 3.78 -3.88 -6.87
C TYR A 101 4.63 -3.84 -8.14
N ILE A 102 5.59 -2.91 -8.20
CA ILE A 102 6.45 -2.71 -9.38
C ILE A 102 7.90 -2.98 -8.98
N THR A 103 8.51 -3.99 -9.62
CA THR A 103 9.92 -4.28 -9.39
C THR A 103 10.83 -3.20 -9.99
N LEU A 104 12.05 -3.05 -9.46
CA LEU A 104 13.02 -2.09 -10.00
C LEU A 104 13.42 -2.41 -11.44
N GLU A 105 13.47 -3.69 -11.79
CA GLU A 105 13.76 -4.16 -13.15
C GLU A 105 12.65 -3.73 -14.12
N ALA A 106 11.38 -3.92 -13.73
CA ALA A 106 10.25 -3.49 -14.51
C ALA A 106 10.24 -1.96 -14.69
N LEU A 107 10.47 -1.23 -13.60
CA LEU A 107 10.53 0.23 -13.65
C LEU A 107 11.63 0.72 -14.62
N ARG A 108 12.82 0.10 -14.62
CA ARG A 108 13.88 0.43 -15.59
C ARG A 108 13.47 0.12 -17.03
N ALA A 109 12.78 -1.01 -17.24
CA ALA A 109 12.32 -1.41 -18.56
C ALA A 109 11.18 -0.53 -19.11
N MET A 110 10.44 0.16 -18.24
CA MET A 110 9.39 1.12 -18.64
C MET A 110 9.94 2.46 -19.15
N GLN A 111 11.24 2.73 -18.95
CA GLN A 111 11.83 4.02 -19.30
C GLN A 111 11.55 4.39 -20.76
N GLY A 112 10.89 5.54 -20.97
CA GLY A 112 10.49 6.06 -22.27
C GLY A 112 9.10 5.59 -22.76
N SER A 113 8.43 4.70 -21.99
CA SER A 113 7.06 4.21 -22.27
C SER A 113 6.17 4.31 -21.02
N GLU A 114 6.51 5.16 -20.06
CA GLU A 114 5.84 5.26 -18.77
C GLU A 114 4.34 5.56 -18.91
N VAL A 115 3.97 6.39 -19.90
CA VAL A 115 2.57 6.76 -20.17
C VAL A 115 1.75 5.53 -20.59
N GLU A 116 2.29 4.71 -21.50
CA GLU A 116 1.64 3.49 -21.96
C GLU A 116 1.44 2.50 -20.80
N TYR A 117 2.49 2.29 -19.99
CA TYR A 117 2.39 1.40 -18.84
C TYR A 117 1.46 1.94 -17.75
N ALA A 118 1.36 3.25 -17.58
CA ALA A 118 0.41 3.87 -16.65
C ALA A 118 -1.04 3.49 -17.00
N GLU A 119 -1.41 3.62 -18.28
CA GLU A 119 -2.73 3.23 -18.77
C GLU A 119 -3.00 1.75 -18.55
N LEU A 120 -2.05 0.87 -18.95
CA LEU A 120 -2.19 -0.58 -18.80
C LEU A 120 -2.35 -1.00 -17.34
N ILE A 121 -1.58 -0.42 -16.41
CA ILE A 121 -1.64 -0.73 -14.98
C ILE A 121 -2.99 -0.31 -14.40
N VAL A 122 -3.43 0.92 -14.67
CA VAL A 122 -4.71 1.46 -14.15
C VAL A 122 -5.88 0.66 -14.69
N GLU A 123 -5.95 0.46 -16.02
CA GLU A 123 -7.04 -0.30 -16.64
C GLU A 123 -7.15 -1.72 -16.10
N ARG A 124 -6.01 -2.39 -15.93
CA ARG A 124 -5.99 -3.74 -15.36
C ARG A 124 -6.50 -3.76 -13.92
N MET A 125 -6.05 -2.83 -13.07
CA MET A 125 -6.52 -2.76 -11.67
C MET A 125 -8.03 -2.52 -11.61
N LEU A 126 -8.55 -1.55 -12.37
CA LEU A 126 -9.98 -1.23 -12.39
C LEU A 126 -10.81 -2.37 -12.97
N ALA A 127 -10.33 -3.03 -14.03
CA ALA A 127 -11.01 -4.19 -14.60
C ALA A 127 -11.08 -5.37 -13.59
N MET A 128 -10.00 -5.63 -12.84
CA MET A 128 -9.99 -6.64 -11.79
C MET A 128 -10.97 -6.28 -10.66
N CYS A 129 -11.00 -5.02 -10.23
CA CYS A 129 -11.93 -4.56 -9.20
C CYS A 129 -13.39 -4.69 -9.66
N SER A 130 -13.70 -4.30 -10.89
CA SER A 130 -15.03 -4.44 -11.47
C SER A 130 -15.46 -5.89 -11.58
N TYR A 131 -14.59 -6.77 -12.08
CA TYR A 131 -14.87 -8.21 -12.23
C TYR A 131 -15.12 -8.92 -10.89
N ASN A 132 -14.42 -8.50 -9.82
CA ASN A 132 -14.52 -9.11 -8.50
C ASN A 132 -15.44 -8.33 -7.53
N GLU A 133 -16.25 -7.41 -8.04
CA GLU A 133 -17.24 -6.66 -7.27
C GLU A 133 -16.63 -5.95 -6.04
N CYS A 134 -15.46 -5.32 -6.22
CA CYS A 134 -14.73 -4.64 -5.14
C CYS A 134 -15.42 -3.34 -4.64
N GLY A 135 -16.54 -2.96 -5.23
CA GLY A 135 -17.21 -1.70 -4.95
C GLY A 135 -16.65 -0.53 -5.75
N GLU A 136 -16.98 0.69 -5.34
CA GLU A 136 -16.45 1.91 -5.94
C GLU A 136 -15.01 2.14 -5.48
N ILE A 137 -14.14 2.47 -6.44
CA ILE A 137 -12.71 2.68 -6.17
C ILE A 137 -12.43 4.18 -6.12
N TYR A 138 -11.94 4.65 -4.97
CA TYR A 138 -11.59 6.05 -4.73
C TYR A 138 -10.08 6.30 -4.71
N GLU A 139 -9.29 5.25 -4.57
CA GLU A 139 -7.84 5.32 -4.49
C GLU A 139 -7.21 4.09 -5.14
N ILE A 140 -6.10 4.29 -5.85
CA ILE A 140 -5.21 3.25 -6.35
C ILE A 140 -3.84 3.47 -5.73
N GLN A 141 -3.12 2.38 -5.43
CA GLN A 141 -1.78 2.47 -4.87
C GLN A 141 -0.73 1.82 -5.77
N LEU A 142 0.39 2.49 -5.94
CA LEU A 142 1.62 1.91 -6.49
C LEU A 142 2.61 1.63 -5.36
N ASP A 143 3.10 0.39 -5.31
CA ASP A 143 4.18 -0.02 -4.40
C ASP A 143 5.46 -0.23 -5.22
N CYS A 144 6.49 0.59 -4.95
CA CYS A 144 7.77 0.48 -5.61
C CYS A 144 8.91 0.93 -4.69
N ASP A 145 9.92 0.08 -4.56
CA ASP A 145 11.15 0.40 -3.82
C ASP A 145 12.13 1.21 -4.68
N TRP A 146 11.64 2.30 -5.29
CA TRP A 146 12.44 3.13 -6.18
C TRP A 146 13.69 3.67 -5.49
N THR A 147 14.74 3.86 -6.28
CA THR A 147 16.06 4.37 -5.85
C THR A 147 16.40 5.64 -6.61
N ALA A 148 17.46 6.31 -6.23
CA ALA A 148 17.95 7.50 -6.92
C ALA A 148 18.10 7.29 -8.45
N SER A 149 18.50 6.08 -8.88
CA SER A 149 18.69 5.74 -10.29
C SER A 149 17.39 5.51 -11.07
N THR A 150 16.28 5.22 -10.38
CA THR A 150 14.96 4.94 -10.99
C THR A 150 13.92 6.00 -10.66
N ARG A 151 14.27 7.00 -9.86
CA ARG A 151 13.38 8.05 -9.40
C ARG A 151 12.66 8.78 -10.53
N THR A 152 13.42 9.21 -11.55
CA THR A 152 12.85 9.96 -12.68
C THR A 152 11.81 9.17 -13.43
N THR A 153 12.09 7.89 -13.75
CA THR A 153 11.13 7.00 -14.39
C THR A 153 9.89 6.79 -13.51
N TYR A 154 10.08 6.59 -12.20
CA TYR A 154 8.96 6.42 -11.29
C TYR A 154 8.09 7.68 -11.16
N ASP A 155 8.71 8.86 -11.11
CA ASP A 155 7.98 10.13 -11.07
C ASP A 155 7.15 10.37 -12.35
N ILE A 156 7.73 10.10 -13.53
CA ILE A 156 6.99 10.18 -14.81
C ILE A 156 5.82 9.18 -14.83
N LEU A 157 6.05 7.95 -14.38
CA LEU A 157 4.99 6.94 -14.26
C LEU A 157 3.86 7.41 -13.33
N CYS A 158 4.19 7.92 -12.15
CA CYS A 158 3.22 8.44 -11.20
C CYS A 158 2.44 9.62 -11.76
N GLN A 159 3.09 10.56 -12.46
CA GLN A 159 2.42 11.68 -13.14
C GLN A 159 1.44 11.17 -14.20
N ALA A 160 1.84 10.20 -15.01
CA ALA A 160 0.97 9.60 -16.03
C ALA A 160 -0.21 8.87 -15.39
N VAL A 161 0.01 8.03 -14.38
CA VAL A 161 -1.06 7.36 -13.63
C VAL A 161 -2.02 8.38 -13.03
N LYS A 162 -1.50 9.43 -12.39
CA LYS A 162 -2.32 10.50 -11.82
C LYS A 162 -3.19 11.21 -12.85
N SER A 163 -2.66 11.42 -14.05
CA SER A 163 -3.42 12.02 -15.16
C SER A 163 -4.58 11.12 -15.62
N VAL A 164 -4.36 9.80 -15.70
CA VAL A 164 -5.42 8.83 -16.05
C VAL A 164 -6.49 8.75 -14.96
N LEU A 165 -6.11 8.86 -13.69
CA LEU A 165 -7.01 8.77 -12.53
C LEU A 165 -7.82 10.05 -12.32
N PHE A 166 -7.25 11.23 -12.65
CA PHE A 166 -7.88 12.53 -12.45
C PHE A 166 -9.25 12.63 -13.14
N GLU A 167 -9.36 12.15 -14.38
CA GLU A 167 -10.63 12.16 -15.15
C GLU A 167 -11.70 11.25 -14.50
N ARG A 168 -11.30 10.34 -13.62
CA ARG A 168 -12.16 9.37 -12.95
C ARG A 168 -12.46 9.75 -11.50
N GLY A 169 -11.86 10.81 -10.99
CA GLY A 169 -11.99 11.24 -9.59
C GLY A 169 -11.36 10.25 -8.60
N ILE A 170 -10.30 9.54 -9.01
CA ILE A 170 -9.59 8.54 -8.21
C ILE A 170 -8.24 9.11 -7.77
N ASP A 171 -7.89 8.99 -6.49
CA ASP A 171 -6.62 9.42 -5.94
C ASP A 171 -5.50 8.38 -6.22
N LEU A 172 -4.27 8.86 -6.34
CA LEU A 172 -3.08 8.03 -6.37
C LEU A 172 -2.38 8.07 -5.01
N SER A 173 -2.17 6.90 -4.39
CA SER A 173 -1.20 6.75 -3.29
C SER A 173 0.02 5.96 -3.71
N ILE A 174 1.12 6.17 -2.99
CA ILE A 174 2.37 5.43 -3.17
C ILE A 174 2.85 4.90 -1.82
N THR A 175 3.59 3.78 -1.84
CA THR A 175 4.35 3.38 -0.67
C THR A 175 5.61 4.22 -0.54
N VAL A 176 5.99 4.51 0.71
CA VAL A 176 7.18 5.27 1.06
C VAL A 176 8.03 4.43 2.00
N ARG A 177 9.31 4.26 1.69
CA ARG A 177 10.27 3.58 2.57
C ARG A 177 10.95 4.60 3.47
N LEU A 178 11.46 4.17 4.63
CA LEU A 178 12.10 5.07 5.61
C LEU A 178 13.21 5.94 4.98
N HIS A 179 14.07 5.36 4.13
CA HIS A 179 15.14 6.10 3.48
C HIS A 179 14.66 7.14 2.47
N GLN A 180 13.42 7.01 1.97
CA GLN A 180 12.82 7.95 1.01
C GLN A 180 12.21 9.18 1.69
N LEU A 181 12.12 9.22 3.03
CA LEU A 181 11.62 10.39 3.77
C LEU A 181 12.46 11.66 3.57
N THR A 182 13.73 11.51 3.17
CA THR A 182 14.64 12.63 2.87
C THR A 182 14.60 13.04 1.40
N GLU A 183 13.87 12.30 0.58
CA GLU A 183 13.73 12.54 -0.86
C GLU A 183 12.43 13.30 -1.17
N THR A 184 12.41 14.03 -2.28
CA THR A 184 11.15 14.58 -2.80
C THR A 184 10.28 13.42 -3.29
N PRO A 185 9.04 13.27 -2.82
CA PRO A 185 8.15 12.20 -3.29
C PRO A 185 7.84 12.35 -4.79
N PRO A 186 7.56 11.25 -5.49
CA PRO A 186 6.92 11.29 -6.80
C PRO A 186 5.54 11.93 -6.74
N ALA A 187 4.99 12.29 -7.89
CA ALA A 187 3.66 12.88 -7.98
C ALA A 187 2.59 11.91 -7.47
N ALA A 188 2.08 12.14 -6.27
CA ALA A 188 1.02 11.36 -5.64
C ALA A 188 0.15 12.27 -4.76
N ASP A 189 -1.07 11.81 -4.43
CA ASP A 189 -1.99 12.55 -3.56
C ASP A 189 -1.72 12.26 -2.09
N ARG A 190 -1.16 11.06 -1.79
CA ARG A 190 -0.71 10.65 -0.45
C ARG A 190 0.37 9.58 -0.49
N GLY A 191 1.02 9.36 0.64
CA GLY A 191 1.97 8.27 0.83
C GLY A 191 1.58 7.35 1.98
N VAL A 192 1.96 6.08 1.91
CA VAL A 192 1.92 5.15 3.03
C VAL A 192 3.35 4.82 3.43
N LEU A 193 3.76 5.31 4.59
CA LEU A 193 5.08 5.02 5.14
C LEU A 193 5.10 3.60 5.70
N MET A 194 5.93 2.75 5.08
CA MET A 194 6.09 1.36 5.45
C MET A 194 7.13 1.24 6.58
N LEU A 195 6.64 1.04 7.81
CA LEU A 195 7.45 1.01 9.02
C LEU A 195 7.96 -0.41 9.32
N TYR A 196 8.60 -1.04 8.34
CA TYR A 196 9.20 -2.35 8.49
C TYR A 196 10.45 -2.50 7.61
N ASN A 197 11.17 -3.62 7.74
CA ASN A 197 12.49 -3.85 7.15
C ASN A 197 13.50 -2.78 7.57
N THR A 198 13.50 -2.45 8.87
CA THR A 198 14.35 -1.39 9.42
C THR A 198 15.78 -1.84 9.62
N GLY A 199 16.00 -3.13 9.92
CA GLY A 199 17.30 -3.69 10.26
C GLY A 199 17.98 -4.44 9.12
N ARG A 200 19.21 -4.89 9.39
CA ARG A 200 20.02 -5.65 8.43
C ARG A 200 19.64 -7.13 8.44
N LEU A 201 18.74 -7.54 7.56
CA LEU A 201 18.25 -8.92 7.47
C LEU A 201 19.40 -9.96 7.43
N LYS A 202 20.43 -9.71 6.63
CA LYS A 202 21.54 -10.64 6.39
C LYS A 202 22.63 -10.63 7.45
N SER A 203 22.58 -9.74 8.44
CA SER A 203 23.57 -9.73 9.53
C SER A 203 23.11 -10.62 10.67
N ILE A 204 23.94 -11.55 11.08
CA ILE A 204 23.66 -12.46 12.20
C ILE A 204 23.48 -11.73 13.54
N ASP A 205 24.12 -10.56 13.69
CA ASP A 205 24.06 -9.75 14.91
C ASP A 205 22.79 -8.92 15.05
N THR A 206 21.95 -8.85 14.00
CA THR A 206 20.68 -8.14 14.03
C THR A 206 19.72 -8.87 14.96
N LYS A 207 19.05 -8.15 15.85
CA LYS A 207 18.07 -8.75 16.76
C LYS A 207 16.71 -8.93 16.10
N ASN A 208 16.23 -7.89 15.42
CA ASN A 208 14.97 -7.90 14.69
C ASN A 208 15.13 -7.00 13.44
N SER A 209 15.14 -7.63 12.27
CA SER A 209 15.26 -6.89 11.02
C SER A 209 13.92 -6.35 10.52
N ILE A 210 12.80 -6.84 11.08
CA ILE A 210 11.48 -6.37 10.70
C ILE A 210 11.27 -4.96 11.27
N LEU A 211 11.42 -4.78 12.58
CA LEU A 211 11.23 -3.49 13.23
C LEU A 211 12.11 -3.38 14.48
N ASP A 212 13.03 -2.41 14.47
CA ASP A 212 13.77 -1.96 15.63
C ASP A 212 13.78 -0.42 15.64
N ILE A 213 13.36 0.18 16.74
CA ILE A 213 13.32 1.65 16.89
C ILE A 213 14.70 2.29 16.69
N LYS A 214 15.79 1.59 17.04
CA LYS A 214 17.14 2.10 16.87
C LYS A 214 17.52 2.24 15.39
N ASP A 215 17.01 1.30 14.56
CA ASP A 215 17.27 1.30 13.13
C ASP A 215 16.30 2.25 12.40
N ALA A 216 15.08 2.44 12.91
CA ALA A 216 14.08 3.35 12.35
C ALA A 216 14.38 4.83 12.67
N LYS A 217 14.82 5.13 13.90
CA LYS A 217 15.02 6.49 14.43
C LYS A 217 15.91 7.38 13.56
N PRO A 218 17.03 6.93 12.96
CA PRO A 218 17.87 7.78 12.10
C PRO A 218 17.14 8.36 10.89
N TYR A 219 16.10 7.71 10.40
CA TYR A 219 15.31 8.12 9.25
C TYR A 219 14.13 9.00 9.64
N ILE A 220 13.54 8.77 10.82
CA ILE A 220 12.36 9.50 11.32
C ILE A 220 12.84 10.78 12.00
N LYS A 221 12.85 11.86 11.23
CA LYS A 221 13.21 13.20 11.69
C LYS A 221 12.03 14.12 11.44
N SER A 222 11.99 15.26 12.14
CA SER A 222 10.99 16.30 11.87
C SER A 222 11.19 16.83 10.45
N VAL A 223 10.37 16.36 9.54
CA VAL A 223 10.36 16.73 8.12
C VAL A 223 8.93 17.09 7.75
N ASP A 224 8.77 18.24 7.10
CA ASP A 224 7.51 18.57 6.43
C ASP A 224 7.47 17.79 5.10
N TYR A 225 6.96 16.55 5.17
CA TYR A 225 6.90 15.71 3.98
C TYR A 225 5.84 16.26 3.02
N PRO A 226 6.15 16.47 1.73
CA PRO A 226 5.32 17.27 0.83
C PRO A 226 3.91 16.70 0.53
N ILE A 227 3.67 15.43 0.83
CA ILE A 227 2.35 14.80 0.69
C ILE A 227 1.88 14.22 2.03
N PRO A 228 0.55 14.15 2.28
CA PRO A 228 0.01 13.53 3.48
C PRO A 228 0.48 12.07 3.63
N LEU A 229 0.82 11.66 4.85
CA LEU A 229 1.27 10.30 5.14
C LEU A 229 0.26 9.53 5.99
N ASP A 230 0.10 8.25 5.65
CA ASP A 230 -0.43 7.21 6.51
C ASP A 230 0.69 6.24 6.91
N TYR A 231 0.49 5.44 7.94
CA TYR A 231 1.54 4.64 8.55
C TYR A 231 1.16 3.16 8.59
N ALA A 232 1.98 2.31 7.95
CA ALA A 232 1.78 0.86 7.93
C ALA A 232 2.75 0.18 8.91
N TYR A 233 2.19 -0.53 9.88
CA TYR A 233 2.92 -1.24 10.93
C TYR A 233 2.94 -2.74 10.67
N PRO A 234 4.09 -3.39 10.85
CA PRO A 234 4.24 -4.84 10.64
C PRO A 234 3.56 -5.63 11.78
N THR A 235 2.75 -6.60 11.40
CA THR A 235 2.14 -7.55 12.32
C THR A 235 2.49 -9.00 11.98
N PHE A 236 3.58 -9.19 11.25
CA PHE A 236 4.09 -10.49 10.81
C PHE A 236 5.42 -10.83 11.50
N GLY A 237 5.77 -12.12 11.43
CA GLY A 237 7.06 -12.63 11.85
C GLY A 237 7.62 -13.61 10.83
N TRP A 238 8.90 -13.90 10.95
CA TRP A 238 9.61 -14.89 10.13
C TRP A 238 10.82 -15.47 10.87
N GLY A 239 11.38 -16.54 10.33
CA GLY A 239 12.71 -17.01 10.65
C GLY A 239 13.74 -16.53 9.65
N VAL A 240 14.91 -16.15 10.09
CA VAL A 240 16.07 -15.84 9.23
C VAL A 240 17.09 -16.95 9.41
N LYS A 241 17.31 -17.74 8.36
CA LYS A 241 18.19 -18.92 8.37
C LYS A 241 19.61 -18.55 7.96
N PHE A 242 20.55 -18.99 8.78
CA PHE A 242 21.98 -18.90 8.55
C PHE A 242 22.61 -20.30 8.55
N VAL A 243 23.65 -20.49 7.77
CA VAL A 243 24.52 -21.67 7.80
C VAL A 243 25.95 -21.17 7.97
N ASP A 244 26.66 -21.65 8.96
CA ASP A 244 28.02 -21.21 9.31
C ASP A 244 28.18 -19.69 9.43
N GLY A 245 27.11 -19.02 9.90
CA GLY A 245 27.07 -17.57 10.07
C GLY A 245 26.68 -16.77 8.83
N GLU A 246 26.52 -17.40 7.67
CA GLU A 246 26.13 -16.76 6.42
C GLU A 246 24.61 -16.85 6.19
N PHE A 247 24.01 -15.75 5.73
CA PHE A 247 22.58 -15.69 5.40
C PHE A 247 22.21 -16.63 4.25
N VAL A 248 21.19 -17.44 4.43
CA VAL A 248 20.69 -18.37 3.41
C VAL A 248 19.33 -17.93 2.88
N SER A 249 18.32 -17.80 3.78
CA SER A 249 16.94 -17.55 3.38
C SER A 249 16.09 -16.98 4.52
N ILE A 250 14.92 -16.46 4.16
CA ILE A 250 13.80 -16.27 5.06
C ILE A 250 12.99 -17.56 5.08
N VAL A 251 12.58 -18.00 6.26
CA VAL A 251 11.82 -19.23 6.48
C VAL A 251 10.59 -18.96 7.35
N SER A 252 9.69 -19.92 7.41
CA SER A 252 8.55 -19.88 8.33
C SER A 252 9.02 -19.85 9.80
N GLU A 253 8.25 -19.23 10.68
CA GLU A 253 8.51 -19.26 12.12
C GLU A 253 8.42 -20.66 12.74
N ASP A 254 7.78 -21.61 12.05
CA ASP A 254 7.67 -23.00 12.49
C ASP A 254 8.87 -23.86 12.06
N GLU A 255 9.72 -23.37 11.13
CA GLU A 255 10.91 -24.09 10.67
C GLU A 255 11.94 -24.17 11.79
N LYS A 256 12.56 -25.32 11.96
CA LYS A 256 13.62 -25.56 12.94
C LYS A 256 14.93 -25.88 12.23
N ALA A 257 16.02 -25.44 12.83
CA ALA A 257 17.34 -25.87 12.38
C ALA A 257 17.44 -27.41 12.44
N SER A 258 17.86 -28.02 11.36
CA SER A 258 17.87 -29.48 11.15
C SER A 258 19.27 -30.05 10.90
N GLU A 259 20.22 -29.20 10.52
CA GLU A 259 21.58 -29.59 10.15
C GLU A 259 22.63 -28.89 11.04
N GLU A 260 23.82 -29.50 11.12
CA GLU A 260 24.94 -28.91 11.83
C GLU A 260 25.37 -27.58 11.17
N GLY A 261 25.65 -26.56 11.97
CA GLY A 261 25.98 -25.20 11.48
C GLY A 261 24.74 -24.33 11.14
N GLU A 262 23.54 -24.90 11.14
CA GLU A 262 22.32 -24.12 10.94
C GLU A 262 21.94 -23.34 12.19
N HIS A 263 21.56 -22.07 11.98
CA HIS A 263 20.96 -21.19 13.00
C HIS A 263 19.77 -20.47 12.39
N ILE A 264 18.63 -20.47 13.10
CA ILE A 264 17.44 -19.69 12.72
C ILE A 264 17.20 -18.63 13.77
N ARG A 265 17.22 -17.37 13.37
CA ARG A 265 16.82 -16.23 14.17
C ARG A 265 15.34 -15.94 13.90
N TYR A 266 14.48 -16.16 14.91
CA TYR A 266 13.06 -15.83 14.78
C TYR A 266 12.82 -14.38 15.15
N GLU A 267 12.08 -13.68 14.30
CA GLU A 267 11.80 -12.27 14.41
C GLU A 267 10.30 -12.02 14.35
N ARG A 268 9.82 -11.22 15.27
CA ARG A 268 8.48 -10.66 15.30
C ARG A 268 8.53 -9.35 16.11
N PRO A 269 8.01 -8.24 15.61
CA PRO A 269 7.85 -7.03 16.43
C PRO A 269 6.87 -7.29 17.58
N THR A 270 7.20 -6.83 18.77
CA THR A 270 6.23 -6.79 19.86
C THR A 270 5.29 -5.60 19.71
N SER A 271 4.16 -5.60 20.41
CA SER A 271 3.27 -4.43 20.44
C SER A 271 3.98 -3.20 21.02
N GLU A 272 4.88 -3.37 21.97
CA GLU A 272 5.70 -2.30 22.54
C GLU A 272 6.64 -1.68 21.52
N ASP A 273 7.30 -2.51 20.68
CA ASP A 273 8.17 -2.03 19.60
C ASP A 273 7.38 -1.19 18.59
N ILE A 274 6.22 -1.69 18.19
CA ILE A 274 5.33 -0.99 17.25
C ILE A 274 4.85 0.34 17.83
N LEU A 275 4.38 0.34 19.09
CA LEU A 275 3.89 1.55 19.75
C LEU A 275 5.01 2.57 20.01
N ALA A 276 6.23 2.11 20.29
CA ALA A 276 7.38 3.00 20.43
C ALA A 276 7.72 3.72 19.09
N VAL A 277 7.70 2.98 17.97
CA VAL A 277 7.90 3.57 16.63
C VAL A 277 6.73 4.48 16.27
N LYS A 278 5.50 4.10 16.59
CA LYS A 278 4.31 4.92 16.39
C LYS A 278 4.39 6.25 17.13
N ALA A 279 4.84 6.25 18.39
CA ALA A 279 5.04 7.46 19.16
C ALA A 279 6.12 8.37 18.52
N LEU A 280 7.24 7.78 18.06
CA LEU A 280 8.30 8.49 17.37
C LEU A 280 7.80 9.13 16.05
N VAL A 281 7.03 8.40 15.26
CA VAL A 281 6.42 8.91 14.02
C VAL A 281 5.46 10.04 14.33
N GLY A 282 4.58 9.87 15.33
CA GLY A 282 3.62 10.90 15.74
C GLY A 282 4.30 12.20 16.22
N GLU A 283 5.46 12.10 16.89
CA GLU A 283 6.25 13.24 17.34
C GLU A 283 6.90 14.01 16.19
N HIS A 284 7.43 13.31 15.19
CA HIS A 284 8.27 13.90 14.15
C HIS A 284 7.58 14.14 12.80
N LEU A 285 6.62 13.31 12.42
CA LEU A 285 5.90 13.38 11.14
C LEU A 285 4.41 13.72 11.29
N GLY A 286 3.91 13.77 12.54
CA GLY A 286 2.52 14.08 12.82
C GLY A 286 1.60 12.86 12.78
N LYS A 287 0.30 13.14 12.86
CA LYS A 287 -0.73 12.09 12.83
C LYS A 287 -0.95 11.59 11.41
N SER A 288 -1.33 10.32 11.29
CA SER A 288 -1.78 9.73 10.05
C SER A 288 -2.95 10.51 9.43
N SER A 289 -2.92 10.66 8.13
CA SER A 289 -3.91 11.40 7.34
C SER A 289 -5.28 10.70 7.34
N MET A 290 -5.33 9.43 6.97
CA MET A 290 -6.56 8.63 6.90
C MET A 290 -6.66 7.59 8.01
N GLY A 291 -5.54 7.12 8.55
CA GLY A 291 -5.51 6.14 9.63
C GLY A 291 -4.23 5.31 9.64
N ASN A 292 -4.09 4.50 10.67
CA ASN A 292 -3.00 3.55 10.78
C ASN A 292 -3.39 2.24 10.10
N ILE A 293 -2.40 1.55 9.55
CA ILE A 293 -2.59 0.39 8.69
C ILE A 293 -1.81 -0.79 9.27
N LEU A 294 -2.43 -1.97 9.30
CA LEU A 294 -1.72 -3.21 9.66
C LEU A 294 -1.18 -3.90 8.40
N TYR A 295 0.04 -4.38 8.45
CA TYR A 295 0.63 -5.20 7.40
C TYR A 295 0.98 -6.57 7.96
N HIS A 296 0.20 -7.65 7.66
CA HIS A 296 -0.96 -7.74 6.77
C HIS A 296 -2.06 -8.65 7.36
N LEU A 297 -3.18 -8.83 6.63
CA LEU A 297 -4.30 -9.70 7.02
C LEU A 297 -3.90 -11.17 6.93
N ASP A 298 -3.51 -11.70 8.05
CA ASP A 298 -3.21 -13.10 8.27
C ASP A 298 -3.51 -13.42 9.74
N ILE A 299 -4.54 -14.20 9.98
CA ILE A 299 -4.98 -14.48 11.36
C ILE A 299 -3.91 -15.24 12.15
N GLU A 300 -3.09 -16.07 11.49
CA GLU A 300 -2.00 -16.80 12.15
C GLU A 300 -0.91 -15.84 12.65
N GLN A 301 -0.75 -14.71 11.98
CA GLN A 301 0.16 -13.65 12.41
C GLN A 301 -0.49 -12.72 13.44
N LEU A 302 -1.73 -12.31 13.19
CA LEU A 302 -2.46 -11.36 14.03
C LEU A 302 -2.82 -11.92 15.42
N LYS A 303 -2.96 -13.25 15.58
CA LYS A 303 -3.24 -13.90 16.87
C LYS A 303 -2.16 -13.70 17.93
N HIS A 304 -0.96 -13.27 17.54
CA HIS A 304 0.13 -12.95 18.46
C HIS A 304 -0.07 -11.62 19.20
N TYR A 305 -1.05 -10.82 18.77
CA TYR A 305 -1.41 -9.54 19.39
C TYR A 305 -2.78 -9.65 20.06
N THR A 306 -2.91 -9.15 21.26
CA THR A 306 -4.22 -9.02 21.90
C THR A 306 -5.07 -7.97 21.18
N HIS A 307 -6.38 -8.07 21.30
CA HIS A 307 -7.28 -7.07 20.70
C HIS A 307 -6.99 -5.64 21.17
N GLY A 308 -6.68 -5.47 22.47
CA GLY A 308 -6.34 -4.15 22.99
C GLY A 308 -5.03 -3.57 22.45
N GLU A 309 -4.07 -4.42 22.07
CA GLU A 309 -2.83 -3.99 21.39
C GLU A 309 -3.11 -3.58 19.96
N VAL A 310 -3.91 -4.36 19.23
CA VAL A 310 -4.36 -4.03 17.88
C VAL A 310 -5.09 -2.68 17.86
N ASP A 311 -6.03 -2.47 18.80
CA ASP A 311 -6.76 -1.21 18.91
C ASP A 311 -5.83 -0.02 19.16
N LYS A 312 -4.78 -0.19 20.00
CA LYS A 312 -3.77 0.85 20.26
C LYS A 312 -2.91 1.15 19.00
N ILE A 313 -2.57 0.11 18.23
CA ILE A 313 -1.81 0.29 16.97
C ILE A 313 -2.66 1.06 15.96
N LEU A 314 -3.92 0.69 15.79
CA LEU A 314 -4.85 1.31 14.84
C LEU A 314 -5.30 2.72 15.26
N ALA A 315 -5.35 3.03 16.56
CA ALA A 315 -5.77 4.36 17.04
C ALA A 315 -4.93 5.48 16.39
N ARG A 316 -5.56 6.64 16.09
CA ARG A 316 -4.89 7.84 15.53
C ARG A 316 -4.16 8.64 16.59
#